data_f793860fb662e5d73fc936202389cf17
#
_entry.id   f793860fb662e5d73fc936202389cf17
#
_cell.length_a   1.000
_cell.length_b   1.000
_cell.length_c   1.000
_cell.angle_alpha   90.00
_cell.angle_beta   90.00
_cell.angle_gamma   90.00
#
_symmetry.space_group_name_H-M   'P 1'
#
loop_
_entity.id
_entity.type
_entity.pdbx_description
1 polymer ?
#
loop_
_entity_poly.entity_id
_entity_poly.type
_entity_poly.pdbx_seq_one_letter_code
_entity_poly.pdbx_strand_id
1 'polypeptide(L)'
;VKTERIFLAPTFGWEMSSRTTLRFEAEYMYDRAPIDRGLVAIGNGVAPIPVSRFLGDPSRKLETHHGKATITLWHDISNMFRWRTAFRTAVTSSRYSSLESNFLVGAESDGILNLARYEIPTTVQSHYLQNELHGNFTTGSIKHKTIIGIELGRENSSATASGDFGGDTSTPGAFSYINIFNTNDRLFLNPALTKFSDASTQNNILGAYFGDQVDLLDNLHVHFGGRFDLFDQTITNHPDDFTATSSQNNKTDSAFSPSVGVAYQPWKPITLFANYTESFAPQSAGSRSINGNLFNPERGKSYEGGIKYQAFGGRLRSTVALFDTRKKNVLTADPLNGFFFSVATGEQRSKGVEFDIAGQILPGWDIIANYAYIDARVTKDLLFAEGSRAPNSALHQGSLWTTYFFQEGVVQGFGAGIGMYAQGKRNGIFQCQDPANCQAPFEMAGYVRMDAALYYRKQEVFNKTNLLAAINFTNVLDHRYFSGAQNFREIVYTGAPFTAIGSLKFEFH
;
A
#
# COMPACT_ATOMS: atom_id res chain seq x y z
N VAL A 1 -16.97 -4.06 16.72
CA VAL A 1 -16.39 -5.03 15.76
C VAL A 1 -15.18 -5.70 16.44
N LYS A 2 -15.16 -7.05 16.51
CA LYS A 2 -14.04 -7.80 17.13
C LYS A 2 -13.10 -8.28 16.03
N THR A 3 -11.82 -7.90 16.13
CA THR A 3 -10.71 -8.42 15.32
C THR A 3 -9.87 -9.37 16.14
N GLU A 4 -9.43 -10.45 15.55
CA GLU A 4 -8.53 -11.44 16.15
C GLU A 4 -7.26 -11.50 15.30
N ARG A 5 -6.07 -11.36 15.94
CA ARG A 5 -4.79 -11.45 15.24
C ARG A 5 -3.77 -12.20 16.10
N ILE A 6 -3.07 -13.14 15.46
CA ILE A 6 -1.90 -13.80 16.00
C ILE A 6 -0.75 -13.54 15.03
N PHE A 7 0.39 -13.12 15.54
CA PHE A 7 1.60 -12.88 14.73
C PHE A 7 2.82 -13.45 15.45
N LEU A 8 3.58 -14.27 14.73
CA LEU A 8 4.83 -14.88 15.19
C LEU A 8 5.91 -14.65 14.11
N ALA A 9 7.08 -14.19 14.50
CA ALA A 9 8.18 -13.88 13.58
C ALA A 9 9.56 -14.27 14.16
N PRO A 10 9.89 -15.57 14.28
CA PRO A 10 11.20 -16.01 14.75
C PRO A 10 12.29 -15.73 13.70
N THR A 11 13.46 -15.31 14.19
CA THR A 11 14.67 -15.14 13.41
C THR A 11 15.80 -15.89 14.08
N PHE A 12 16.59 -16.63 13.30
CA PHE A 12 17.78 -17.34 13.73
C PHE A 12 18.94 -16.95 12.83
N GLY A 13 20.06 -16.55 13.43
CA GLY A 13 21.32 -16.26 12.75
C GLY A 13 22.43 -17.23 13.21
N TRP A 14 23.17 -17.77 12.25
CA TRP A 14 24.30 -18.65 12.52
C TRP A 14 25.54 -18.17 11.78
N GLU A 15 26.54 -17.77 12.54
CA GLU A 15 27.88 -17.49 12.03
C GLU A 15 28.63 -18.81 11.85
N MET A 16 28.54 -19.37 10.65
CA MET A 16 29.17 -20.65 10.29
C MET A 16 30.71 -20.55 10.26
N SER A 17 31.22 -19.36 9.91
CA SER A 17 32.62 -18.99 9.96
C SER A 17 32.77 -17.47 10.03
N SER A 18 34.01 -16.97 10.17
CA SER A 18 34.30 -15.51 10.10
C SER A 18 33.87 -14.84 8.78
N ARG A 19 33.60 -15.64 7.75
CA ARG A 19 33.22 -15.15 6.41
C ARG A 19 31.84 -15.61 5.94
N THR A 20 31.16 -16.49 6.70
CA THR A 20 29.89 -17.08 6.25
C THR A 20 28.85 -16.99 7.33
N THR A 21 27.75 -16.34 7.01
CA THR A 21 26.58 -16.20 7.90
C THR A 21 25.35 -16.77 7.22
N LEU A 22 24.64 -17.64 7.91
CA LEU A 22 23.33 -18.14 7.51
C LEU A 22 22.26 -17.49 8.40
N ARG A 23 21.19 -16.97 7.80
CA ARG A 23 20.05 -16.42 8.50
C ARG A 23 18.77 -17.12 8.05
N PHE A 24 17.99 -17.54 9.02
CA PHE A 24 16.64 -18.06 8.80
C PHE A 24 15.65 -17.11 9.45
N GLU A 25 14.61 -16.73 8.71
CA GLU A 25 13.52 -15.88 9.15
C GLU A 25 12.20 -16.55 8.78
N ALA A 26 11.28 -16.63 9.72
CA ALA A 26 9.93 -17.12 9.44
C ALA A 26 8.89 -16.14 9.98
N GLU A 27 7.75 -16.11 9.35
CA GLU A 27 6.58 -15.36 9.80
C GLU A 27 5.33 -16.23 9.70
N TYR A 28 4.48 -16.12 10.69
CA TYR A 28 3.11 -16.62 10.62
C TYR A 28 2.15 -15.55 11.12
N MET A 29 1.10 -15.28 10.35
CA MET A 29 0.03 -14.38 10.74
C MET A 29 -1.32 -15.05 10.51
N TYR A 30 -2.14 -15.02 11.54
CA TYR A 30 -3.57 -15.26 11.47
C TYR A 30 -4.30 -13.97 11.72
N ASP A 31 -5.24 -13.61 10.85
CA ASP A 31 -6.06 -12.42 10.98
C ASP A 31 -7.52 -12.78 10.69
N ARG A 32 -8.45 -12.31 11.54
CA ARG A 32 -9.87 -12.48 11.34
C ARG A 32 -10.63 -11.24 11.77
N ALA A 33 -11.32 -10.62 10.83
CA ALA A 33 -12.07 -9.39 11.06
C ALA A 33 -13.35 -9.36 10.22
N PRO A 34 -14.44 -8.75 10.71
CA PRO A 34 -15.57 -8.38 9.86
C PRO A 34 -15.14 -7.40 8.78
N ILE A 35 -15.80 -7.49 7.64
CA ILE A 35 -15.55 -6.59 6.50
C ILE A 35 -16.43 -5.37 6.67
N ASP A 36 -15.81 -4.24 6.98
CA ASP A 36 -16.48 -2.94 7.08
C ASP A 36 -16.17 -2.12 5.82
N ARG A 37 -17.19 -1.82 5.04
CA ARG A 37 -17.09 -0.96 3.84
C ARG A 37 -17.31 0.52 4.15
N GLY A 38 -17.52 0.83 5.43
CA GLY A 38 -17.75 2.20 5.90
C GLY A 38 -19.15 2.71 5.56
N LEU A 39 -19.23 3.95 5.09
CA LEU A 39 -20.47 4.66 4.78
C LEU A 39 -20.66 4.80 3.26
N VAL A 40 -21.75 5.44 2.87
CA VAL A 40 -22.08 5.73 1.46
C VAL A 40 -22.06 7.23 1.20
N ALA A 41 -21.82 7.62 -0.06
CA ALA A 41 -21.99 9.00 -0.51
C ALA A 41 -23.45 9.28 -0.85
N ILE A 42 -23.92 10.48 -0.48
CA ILE A 42 -25.23 11.04 -0.84
C ILE A 42 -25.00 12.47 -1.36
N GLY A 43 -25.64 12.81 -2.49
CA GLY A 43 -25.39 14.08 -3.15
C GLY A 43 -23.89 14.26 -3.48
N ASN A 44 -23.33 15.39 -3.12
CA ASN A 44 -21.90 15.70 -3.34
C ASN A 44 -21.01 15.41 -2.11
N GLY A 45 -21.49 14.65 -1.14
CA GLY A 45 -20.76 14.37 0.10
C GLY A 45 -20.99 12.97 0.63
N VAL A 46 -20.70 12.78 1.90
CA VAL A 46 -20.90 11.50 2.60
C VAL A 46 -22.17 11.57 3.45
N ALA A 47 -22.95 10.49 3.49
CA ALA A 47 -24.20 10.40 4.24
C ALA A 47 -24.05 10.92 5.68
N PRO A 48 -24.99 11.79 6.17
CA PRO A 48 -24.91 12.41 7.49
C PRO A 48 -25.38 11.45 8.60
N ILE A 49 -24.79 10.26 8.65
CA ILE A 49 -25.10 9.20 9.62
C ILE A 49 -23.90 8.96 10.55
N PRO A 50 -24.08 8.34 11.74
CA PRO A 50 -22.97 8.07 12.65
C PRO A 50 -21.83 7.30 12.00
N VAL A 51 -20.57 7.71 12.22
CA VAL A 51 -19.37 7.04 11.70
C VAL A 51 -19.18 5.62 12.23
N SER A 52 -19.79 5.29 13.37
CA SER A 52 -19.78 3.96 13.96
C SER A 52 -20.83 3.01 13.37
N ARG A 53 -21.62 3.49 12.39
CA ARG A 53 -22.68 2.67 11.77
C ARG A 53 -22.09 1.64 10.85
N PHE A 54 -22.36 0.36 11.13
CA PHE A 54 -21.93 -0.75 10.31
C PHE A 54 -23.03 -1.10 9.30
N LEU A 55 -22.71 -1.01 8.00
CA LEU A 55 -23.67 -1.19 6.90
C LEU A 55 -23.52 -2.55 6.22
N GLY A 56 -23.38 -3.62 6.98
CA GLY A 56 -23.23 -4.98 6.50
C GLY A 56 -23.62 -6.01 7.55
N ASP A 57 -23.20 -7.26 7.35
CA ASP A 57 -23.40 -8.35 8.31
C ASP A 57 -22.09 -8.61 9.10
N PRO A 58 -22.00 -8.25 10.39
CA PRO A 58 -20.79 -8.41 11.17
C PRO A 58 -20.44 -9.88 11.51
N SER A 59 -21.34 -10.84 11.23
CA SER A 59 -21.05 -12.26 11.41
C SER A 59 -20.15 -12.80 10.31
N ARG A 60 -20.14 -12.16 9.13
CA ARG A 60 -19.30 -12.50 7.99
C ARG A 60 -17.93 -11.84 8.12
N LYS A 61 -16.88 -12.56 7.74
CA LYS A 61 -15.50 -12.15 8.04
C LYS A 61 -14.54 -12.44 6.90
N LEU A 62 -13.52 -11.61 6.81
CA LEU A 62 -12.27 -11.98 6.16
C LEU A 62 -11.44 -12.77 7.16
N GLU A 63 -11.01 -13.95 6.77
CA GLU A 63 -10.08 -14.79 7.52
C GLU A 63 -8.84 -15.00 6.65
N THR A 64 -7.66 -14.75 7.20
CA THR A 64 -6.40 -14.85 6.47
C THR A 64 -5.37 -15.61 7.30
N HIS A 65 -4.74 -16.59 6.67
CA HIS A 65 -3.55 -17.27 7.14
C HIS A 65 -2.40 -16.93 6.21
N HIS A 66 -1.32 -16.40 6.75
CA HIS A 66 -0.11 -16.08 6.01
C HIS A 66 1.09 -16.75 6.67
N GLY A 67 1.84 -17.49 5.88
CA GLY A 67 3.12 -18.08 6.28
C GLY A 67 4.22 -17.67 5.31
N LYS A 68 5.37 -17.27 5.84
CA LYS A 68 6.56 -16.92 5.03
C LYS A 68 7.81 -17.48 5.68
N ALA A 69 8.74 -17.99 4.90
CA ALA A 69 10.08 -18.34 5.33
C ALA A 69 11.12 -17.80 4.36
N THR A 70 12.23 -17.34 4.90
CA THR A 70 13.39 -16.86 4.12
C THR A 70 14.66 -17.46 4.70
N ILE A 71 15.50 -18.03 3.82
CA ILE A 71 16.85 -18.45 4.16
C ILE A 71 17.80 -17.57 3.36
N THR A 72 18.73 -16.91 4.05
CA THR A 72 19.75 -16.06 3.42
C THR A 72 21.13 -16.53 3.83
N LEU A 73 21.98 -16.80 2.85
CA LEU A 73 23.40 -17.07 3.05
C LEU A 73 24.19 -15.85 2.56
N TRP A 74 25.08 -15.36 3.40
CA TRP A 74 26.10 -14.39 3.06
C TRP A 74 27.47 -15.05 3.13
N HIS A 75 28.30 -14.81 2.11
CA HIS A 75 29.68 -15.30 2.08
C HIS A 75 30.62 -14.20 1.60
N ASP A 76 31.59 -13.82 2.43
CA ASP A 76 32.67 -12.91 2.06
C ASP A 76 33.72 -13.66 1.26
N ILE A 77 33.65 -13.54 -0.09
CA ILE A 77 34.62 -14.14 -1.01
C ILE A 77 36.00 -13.51 -0.77
N SER A 78 36.04 -12.21 -0.58
CA SER A 78 37.20 -11.40 -0.25
C SER A 78 36.80 -10.15 0.52
N ASN A 79 37.78 -9.30 0.87
CA ASN A 79 37.47 -7.98 1.48
C ASN A 79 36.71 -7.01 0.52
N MET A 80 36.76 -7.31 -0.80
CA MET A 80 36.11 -6.50 -1.83
C MET A 80 34.76 -7.06 -2.28
N PHE A 81 34.57 -8.37 -2.18
CA PHE A 81 33.39 -9.03 -2.76
C PHE A 81 32.68 -9.91 -1.74
N ARG A 82 31.37 -9.72 -1.66
CA ARG A 82 30.45 -10.52 -0.85
C ARG A 82 29.37 -11.11 -1.74
N TRP A 83 29.20 -12.42 -1.65
CA TRP A 83 28.09 -13.13 -2.28
C TRP A 83 26.94 -13.26 -1.32
N ARG A 84 25.72 -13.04 -1.84
CA ARG A 84 24.46 -13.29 -1.15
C ARG A 84 23.60 -14.22 -1.98
N THR A 85 23.05 -15.26 -1.36
CA THR A 85 21.93 -16.01 -1.94
C THR A 85 20.78 -16.04 -0.94
N ALA A 86 19.56 -15.84 -1.42
CA ALA A 86 18.36 -15.87 -0.59
C ALA A 86 17.25 -16.65 -1.29
N PHE A 87 16.68 -17.61 -0.57
CA PHE A 87 15.46 -18.29 -0.98
C PHE A 87 14.31 -17.88 -0.07
N ARG A 88 13.22 -17.42 -0.66
CA ARG A 88 11.99 -17.03 0.05
C ARG A 88 10.83 -17.84 -0.48
N THR A 89 10.01 -18.37 0.43
CA THR A 89 8.72 -18.98 0.14
C THR A 89 7.64 -18.36 1.00
N ALA A 90 6.46 -18.14 0.43
CA ALA A 90 5.30 -17.65 1.17
C ALA A 90 4.02 -18.31 0.66
N VAL A 91 3.08 -18.52 1.58
CA VAL A 91 1.73 -18.99 1.29
C VAL A 91 0.75 -18.10 2.03
N THR A 92 -0.24 -17.57 1.30
CA THR A 92 -1.37 -16.84 1.88
C THR A 92 -2.65 -17.56 1.47
N SER A 93 -3.45 -17.96 2.44
CA SER A 93 -4.81 -18.46 2.22
C SER A 93 -5.78 -17.52 2.88
N SER A 94 -6.75 -17.01 2.14
CA SER A 94 -7.79 -16.13 2.67
C SER A 94 -9.17 -16.61 2.26
N ARG A 95 -10.12 -16.41 3.15
CA ARG A 95 -11.55 -16.60 2.90
C ARG A 95 -12.27 -15.30 3.14
N TYR A 96 -12.69 -14.68 2.06
CA TYR A 96 -13.51 -13.49 2.08
C TYR A 96 -14.97 -13.88 2.09
N SER A 97 -15.70 -13.61 3.18
CA SER A 97 -17.15 -13.79 3.30
C SER A 97 -17.77 -12.47 3.68
N SER A 98 -18.62 -11.90 2.84
CA SER A 98 -19.21 -10.59 3.06
C SER A 98 -20.71 -10.54 2.73
N LEU A 99 -21.38 -9.57 3.35
CA LEU A 99 -22.63 -8.97 2.89
C LEU A 99 -22.37 -7.48 2.92
N GLU A 100 -22.23 -6.85 1.78
CA GLU A 100 -21.64 -5.51 1.66
C GLU A 100 -22.39 -4.59 0.72
N SER A 101 -22.14 -3.30 0.86
CA SER A 101 -22.76 -2.24 0.07
C SER A 101 -22.59 -2.45 -1.43
N ASN A 102 -23.69 -2.41 -2.18
CA ASN A 102 -23.71 -2.52 -3.62
C ASN A 102 -24.15 -1.20 -4.27
N PHE A 103 -25.41 -0.77 -4.09
CA PHE A 103 -25.93 0.52 -4.57
C PHE A 103 -27.15 0.97 -3.75
N LEU A 104 -27.45 2.28 -3.81
CA LEU A 104 -28.70 2.81 -3.25
C LEU A 104 -29.88 2.54 -4.20
N VAL A 105 -30.99 2.08 -3.64
CA VAL A 105 -32.23 1.77 -4.38
C VAL A 105 -33.20 2.94 -4.25
N GLY A 106 -33.78 3.36 -5.37
CA GLY A 106 -34.70 4.51 -5.39
C GLY A 106 -34.01 5.85 -5.21
N ALA A 107 -34.69 6.79 -4.53
CA ALA A 107 -34.07 8.10 -4.21
C ALA A 107 -33.03 7.95 -3.11
N GLU A 108 -31.91 8.68 -3.20
CA GLU A 108 -30.86 8.70 -2.15
C GLU A 108 -31.44 9.08 -0.77
N SER A 109 -32.50 9.89 -0.74
CA SER A 109 -33.21 10.30 0.47
C SER A 109 -33.90 9.15 1.20
N ASP A 110 -34.26 8.08 0.51
CA ASP A 110 -34.94 6.92 1.09
C ASP A 110 -33.98 6.07 1.92
N GLY A 111 -32.69 6.12 1.58
CA GLY A 111 -31.62 5.49 2.33
C GLY A 111 -31.61 3.96 2.24
N ILE A 112 -32.28 3.37 1.28
CA ILE A 112 -32.32 1.92 1.08
C ILE A 112 -31.03 1.50 0.34
N LEU A 113 -30.11 0.89 1.06
CA LEU A 113 -28.85 0.38 0.53
C LEU A 113 -29.02 -1.11 0.21
N ASN A 114 -28.92 -1.44 -1.07
CA ASN A 114 -28.84 -2.83 -1.51
C ASN A 114 -27.50 -3.46 -1.07
N LEU A 115 -27.55 -4.70 -0.63
CA LEU A 115 -26.38 -5.45 -0.19
C LEU A 115 -26.21 -6.69 -1.05
N ALA A 116 -24.97 -6.91 -1.49
CA ALA A 116 -24.56 -8.10 -2.22
C ALA A 116 -23.74 -9.02 -1.32
N ARG A 117 -24.00 -10.32 -1.43
CA ARG A 117 -23.25 -11.37 -0.73
C ARG A 117 -22.13 -11.89 -1.62
N TYR A 118 -20.93 -12.02 -1.04
CA TYR A 118 -19.77 -12.62 -1.70
C TYR A 118 -19.09 -13.68 -0.84
N GLU A 119 -18.60 -14.73 -1.50
CA GLU A 119 -17.72 -15.74 -0.94
C GLU A 119 -16.53 -15.93 -1.90
N ILE A 120 -15.32 -15.58 -1.43
CA ILE A 120 -14.12 -15.59 -2.28
C ILE A 120 -12.96 -16.24 -1.52
N PRO A 121 -12.84 -17.58 -1.54
CA PRO A 121 -11.61 -18.25 -1.14
C PRO A 121 -10.48 -17.94 -2.14
N THR A 122 -9.32 -17.57 -1.62
CA THR A 122 -8.13 -17.27 -2.42
C THR A 122 -6.91 -17.91 -1.79
N THR A 123 -6.04 -18.49 -2.61
CA THR A 123 -4.73 -18.98 -2.19
C THR A 123 -3.67 -18.41 -3.11
N VAL A 124 -2.60 -17.86 -2.50
CA VAL A 124 -1.43 -17.34 -3.21
C VAL A 124 -0.18 -18.02 -2.65
N GLN A 125 0.65 -18.56 -3.53
CA GLN A 125 1.95 -19.16 -3.21
C GLN A 125 3.04 -18.45 -4.00
N SER A 126 4.14 -18.13 -3.36
CA SER A 126 5.28 -17.50 -4.03
C SER A 126 6.60 -18.11 -3.59
N HIS A 127 7.51 -18.26 -4.56
CA HIS A 127 8.86 -18.77 -4.36
C HIS A 127 9.82 -17.88 -5.13
N TYR A 128 10.88 -17.40 -4.45
CA TYR A 128 11.89 -16.55 -5.05
C TYR A 128 13.29 -17.03 -4.67
N LEU A 129 14.15 -17.07 -5.64
CA LEU A 129 15.59 -17.30 -5.45
C LEU A 129 16.34 -16.08 -5.99
N GLN A 130 17.09 -15.42 -5.13
CA GLN A 130 17.97 -14.30 -5.48
C GLN A 130 19.41 -14.70 -5.29
N ASN A 131 20.25 -14.35 -6.25
CA ASN A 131 21.71 -14.44 -6.15
C ASN A 131 22.30 -13.08 -6.49
N GLU A 132 23.17 -12.57 -5.63
CA GLU A 132 23.77 -11.25 -5.75
C GLU A 132 25.27 -11.31 -5.46
N LEU A 133 26.02 -10.55 -6.22
CA LEU A 133 27.40 -10.22 -5.94
C LEU A 133 27.49 -8.73 -5.59
N HIS A 134 27.89 -8.45 -4.37
CA HIS A 134 28.16 -7.10 -3.88
C HIS A 134 29.65 -6.83 -3.97
N GLY A 135 30.03 -5.72 -4.56
CA GLY A 135 31.40 -5.27 -4.66
C GLY A 135 31.65 -3.96 -3.92
N ASN A 136 32.78 -3.84 -3.24
CA ASN A 136 33.27 -2.60 -2.64
C ASN A 136 34.76 -2.49 -2.94
N PHE A 137 35.11 -1.72 -3.97
CA PHE A 137 36.47 -1.63 -4.48
C PHE A 137 36.79 -0.21 -4.98
N THR A 138 38.03 0.01 -5.37
CA THR A 138 38.51 1.28 -5.94
C THR A 138 39.14 1.07 -7.29
N THR A 139 38.92 2.01 -8.23
CA THR A 139 39.61 2.13 -9.51
C THR A 139 40.34 3.46 -9.53
N GLY A 140 41.62 3.43 -9.22
CA GLY A 140 42.39 4.65 -8.94
C GLY A 140 41.88 5.33 -7.68
N SER A 141 41.42 6.58 -7.78
CA SER A 141 40.82 7.35 -6.67
C SER A 141 39.32 7.16 -6.53
N ILE A 142 38.67 6.51 -7.50
CA ILE A 142 37.22 6.35 -7.56
C ILE A 142 36.81 5.13 -6.73
N LYS A 143 35.86 5.30 -5.82
CA LYS A 143 35.29 4.21 -5.02
C LYS A 143 33.99 3.72 -5.65
N HIS A 144 33.82 2.39 -5.68
CA HIS A 144 32.67 1.72 -6.23
C HIS A 144 31.96 0.88 -5.17
N LYS A 145 30.62 0.96 -5.15
CA LYS A 145 29.74 0.04 -4.42
C LYS A 145 28.78 -0.57 -5.41
N THR A 146 29.14 -1.75 -5.88
CA THR A 146 28.40 -2.43 -6.95
C THR A 146 27.48 -3.51 -6.43
N ILE A 147 26.40 -3.75 -7.16
CA ILE A 147 25.55 -4.92 -7.03
C ILE A 147 25.27 -5.49 -8.43
N ILE A 148 25.41 -6.80 -8.58
CA ILE A 148 24.96 -7.53 -9.76
C ILE A 148 24.12 -8.68 -9.25
N GLY A 149 22.93 -8.87 -9.78
CA GLY A 149 22.01 -9.89 -9.26
C GLY A 149 21.12 -10.51 -10.31
N ILE A 150 20.68 -11.73 -10.00
CA ILE A 150 19.66 -12.48 -10.73
C ILE A 150 18.59 -12.91 -9.74
N GLU A 151 17.34 -12.75 -10.13
CA GLU A 151 16.16 -13.20 -9.40
C GLU A 151 15.34 -14.16 -10.26
N LEU A 152 15.00 -15.31 -9.70
CA LEU A 152 14.04 -16.25 -10.25
C LEU A 152 12.83 -16.27 -9.33
N GLY A 153 11.65 -16.07 -9.87
CA GLY A 153 10.40 -16.05 -9.13
C GLY A 153 9.35 -16.94 -9.74
N ARG A 154 8.53 -17.57 -8.89
CA ARG A 154 7.31 -18.24 -9.29
C ARG A 154 6.20 -17.91 -8.33
N GLU A 155 5.09 -17.42 -8.86
CA GLU A 155 3.87 -17.15 -8.10
C GLU A 155 2.72 -17.95 -8.69
N ASN A 156 1.97 -18.63 -7.84
CA ASN A 156 0.74 -19.32 -8.19
C ASN A 156 -0.38 -18.73 -7.34
N SER A 157 -1.49 -18.37 -7.95
CA SER A 157 -2.70 -17.96 -7.24
C SER A 157 -3.92 -18.69 -7.77
N SER A 158 -4.86 -18.97 -6.89
CA SER A 158 -6.18 -19.47 -7.25
C SER A 158 -7.24 -18.71 -6.48
N ALA A 159 -8.33 -18.36 -7.14
CA ALA A 159 -9.47 -17.70 -6.55
C ALA A 159 -10.76 -18.20 -7.19
N THR A 160 -11.72 -18.53 -6.35
CA THR A 160 -13.10 -18.84 -6.78
C THR A 160 -13.98 -17.74 -6.20
N ALA A 161 -14.70 -17.01 -7.06
CA ALA A 161 -15.59 -15.94 -6.62
C ALA A 161 -17.05 -16.32 -6.88
N SER A 162 -17.85 -16.26 -5.82
CA SER A 162 -19.28 -16.51 -5.86
C SER A 162 -20.03 -15.34 -5.21
N GLY A 163 -21.18 -14.96 -5.78
CA GLY A 163 -21.99 -13.85 -5.29
C GLY A 163 -23.44 -13.92 -5.69
N ASP A 164 -24.27 -13.08 -5.08
CA ASP A 164 -25.69 -12.91 -5.43
C ASP A 164 -25.97 -11.61 -6.20
N PHE A 165 -24.91 -10.78 -6.42
CA PHE A 165 -24.99 -9.49 -7.10
C PHE A 165 -26.07 -8.53 -6.57
N GLY A 166 -26.54 -8.73 -5.33
CA GLY A 166 -27.54 -7.90 -4.67
C GLY A 166 -28.99 -8.28 -4.97
N GLY A 167 -29.25 -9.36 -5.71
CA GLY A 167 -30.59 -9.87 -5.99
C GLY A 167 -31.44 -8.98 -6.92
N ASP A 168 -32.71 -9.31 -7.05
CA ASP A 168 -33.71 -8.53 -7.82
C ASP A 168 -34.24 -7.36 -7.00
N THR A 169 -33.84 -6.13 -7.33
CA THR A 169 -34.26 -4.91 -6.65
C THR A 169 -35.62 -4.38 -7.12
N SER A 170 -36.23 -4.97 -8.16
CA SER A 170 -37.56 -4.59 -8.64
C SER A 170 -38.70 -5.17 -7.78
N THR A 171 -38.41 -6.25 -7.04
CA THR A 171 -39.38 -6.98 -6.22
C THR A 171 -39.09 -6.75 -4.73
N PRO A 172 -39.98 -6.11 -3.95
CA PRO A 172 -39.80 -5.96 -2.51
C PRO A 172 -39.59 -7.31 -1.80
N GLY A 173 -38.53 -7.36 -0.99
CA GLY A 173 -38.14 -8.58 -0.25
C GLY A 173 -37.32 -9.60 -1.05
N ALA A 174 -37.04 -9.38 -2.32
CA ALA A 174 -36.21 -10.24 -3.15
C ALA A 174 -34.71 -9.95 -3.09
N PHE A 175 -34.27 -8.98 -2.30
CA PHE A 175 -32.87 -8.60 -2.14
C PHE A 175 -32.53 -8.28 -0.67
N SER A 176 -31.25 -8.46 -0.32
CA SER A 176 -30.73 -8.02 0.97
C SER A 176 -30.59 -6.50 0.99
N TYR A 177 -31.05 -5.86 2.07
CA TYR A 177 -30.90 -4.41 2.22
C TYR A 177 -30.71 -3.97 3.67
N ILE A 178 -30.25 -2.74 3.84
CA ILE A 178 -30.27 -1.99 5.10
C ILE A 178 -30.67 -0.55 4.82
N ASN A 179 -31.56 0.00 5.63
CA ASN A 179 -31.82 1.44 5.60
C ASN A 179 -30.72 2.17 6.36
N ILE A 180 -29.94 2.99 5.67
CA ILE A 180 -28.78 3.68 6.24
C ILE A 180 -29.17 4.70 7.34
N PHE A 181 -30.40 5.23 7.32
CA PHE A 181 -30.92 6.14 8.34
C PHE A 181 -31.54 5.39 9.52
N ASN A 182 -32.14 4.21 9.29
CA ASN A 182 -32.75 3.37 10.31
C ASN A 182 -32.31 1.90 10.16
N THR A 183 -31.25 1.50 10.83
CA THR A 183 -30.67 0.16 10.70
C THR A 183 -31.52 -0.98 11.27
N ASN A 184 -32.66 -0.68 11.92
CA ASN A 184 -33.65 -1.68 12.30
C ASN A 184 -34.51 -2.12 11.08
N ASP A 185 -34.63 -1.24 10.09
CA ASP A 185 -35.23 -1.55 8.78
C ASP A 185 -34.17 -2.20 7.88
N ARG A 186 -34.11 -3.52 7.94
CA ARG A 186 -33.15 -4.33 7.20
C ARG A 186 -33.66 -5.73 6.93
N LEU A 187 -33.22 -6.31 5.83
CA LEU A 187 -33.44 -7.70 5.45
C LEU A 187 -32.12 -8.30 4.99
N PHE A 188 -31.68 -9.38 5.64
CA PHE A 188 -30.49 -10.13 5.24
C PHE A 188 -30.92 -11.51 4.74
N LEU A 189 -30.87 -11.70 3.45
CA LEU A 189 -31.16 -12.95 2.78
C LEU A 189 -29.92 -13.84 2.73
N ASN A 190 -30.12 -15.11 2.53
CA ASN A 190 -29.05 -16.09 2.31
C ASN A 190 -29.33 -16.90 1.02
N PRO A 191 -29.36 -16.24 -0.14
CA PRO A 191 -29.65 -16.90 -1.41
C PRO A 191 -28.52 -17.86 -1.79
N ALA A 192 -28.83 -18.77 -2.75
CA ALA A 192 -27.79 -19.51 -3.44
C ALA A 192 -26.84 -18.55 -4.17
N LEU A 193 -25.54 -18.81 -4.10
CA LEU A 193 -24.55 -17.97 -4.76
C LEU A 193 -24.27 -18.51 -6.16
N THR A 194 -24.15 -17.59 -7.11
CA THR A 194 -23.68 -17.86 -8.46
C THR A 194 -22.16 -17.80 -8.47
N LYS A 195 -21.51 -18.87 -8.92
CA LYS A 195 -20.07 -18.86 -9.16
C LYS A 195 -19.79 -18.11 -10.48
N PHE A 196 -19.26 -16.91 -10.36
CA PHE A 196 -19.03 -16.03 -11.51
C PHE A 196 -17.57 -15.94 -11.96
N SER A 197 -16.66 -16.54 -11.21
CA SER A 197 -15.25 -16.64 -11.59
C SER A 197 -14.60 -17.79 -10.84
N ASP A 198 -13.81 -18.57 -11.57
CA ASP A 198 -12.94 -19.60 -11.01
C ASP A 198 -11.65 -19.59 -11.84
N ALA A 199 -10.58 -19.05 -11.27
CA ALA A 199 -9.36 -18.83 -12.02
C ALA A 199 -8.10 -19.19 -11.23
N SER A 200 -7.12 -19.73 -11.94
CA SER A 200 -5.77 -19.91 -11.45
C SER A 200 -4.79 -19.13 -12.32
N THR A 201 -3.82 -18.49 -11.67
CA THR A 201 -2.76 -17.71 -12.34
C THR A 201 -1.40 -18.25 -11.92
N GLN A 202 -0.54 -18.48 -12.89
CA GLN A 202 0.88 -18.77 -12.69
C GLN A 202 1.72 -17.68 -13.33
N ASN A 203 2.62 -17.09 -12.55
CA ASN A 203 3.61 -16.12 -13.01
C ASN A 203 5.01 -16.71 -12.85
N ASN A 204 5.81 -16.69 -13.91
CA ASN A 204 7.25 -16.99 -13.85
C ASN A 204 8.01 -15.68 -14.10
N ILE A 205 9.00 -15.40 -13.29
CA ILE A 205 9.73 -14.14 -13.27
C ILE A 205 11.21 -14.42 -13.37
N LEU A 206 11.88 -13.79 -14.31
CA LEU A 206 13.34 -13.70 -14.39
C LEU A 206 13.73 -12.24 -14.36
N GLY A 207 14.47 -11.82 -13.34
CA GLY A 207 15.03 -10.47 -13.22
C GLY A 207 16.55 -10.52 -13.22
N ALA A 208 17.20 -9.72 -14.06
CA ALA A 208 18.64 -9.48 -14.02
C ALA A 208 18.88 -7.99 -13.74
N TYR A 209 19.71 -7.66 -12.78
CA TYR A 209 19.92 -6.27 -12.39
C TYR A 209 21.37 -5.99 -12.02
N PHE A 210 21.72 -4.74 -12.19
CA PHE A 210 23.01 -4.20 -11.78
C PHE A 210 22.83 -2.80 -11.21
N GLY A 211 23.73 -2.37 -10.36
CA GLY A 211 23.86 -1.03 -9.87
C GLY A 211 25.28 -0.73 -9.45
N ASP A 212 25.71 0.52 -9.64
CA ASP A 212 26.96 1.01 -9.11
C ASP A 212 26.75 2.40 -8.50
N GLN A 213 27.13 2.56 -7.26
CA GLN A 213 27.34 3.86 -6.64
C GLN A 213 28.82 4.20 -6.75
N VAL A 214 29.12 5.25 -7.48
CA VAL A 214 30.45 5.73 -7.77
C VAL A 214 30.71 7.00 -6.97
N ASP A 215 31.65 6.94 -6.06
CA ASP A 215 32.15 8.11 -5.35
C ASP A 215 33.26 8.77 -6.20
N LEU A 216 32.88 9.69 -7.09
CA LEU A 216 33.79 10.40 -8.01
C LEU A 216 34.72 11.35 -7.26
N LEU A 217 34.19 12.01 -6.24
CA LEU A 217 34.86 12.88 -5.30
C LEU A 217 34.34 12.58 -3.89
N ASP A 218 34.99 13.07 -2.85
CA ASP A 218 34.52 12.90 -1.48
C ASP A 218 33.12 13.55 -1.24
N ASN A 219 32.74 14.48 -2.11
CA ASN A 219 31.48 15.21 -2.05
C ASN A 219 30.60 15.06 -3.31
N LEU A 220 30.97 14.20 -4.24
CA LEU A 220 30.20 13.94 -5.46
C LEU A 220 30.00 12.44 -5.67
N HIS A 221 28.77 12.00 -5.57
CA HIS A 221 28.36 10.61 -5.72
C HIS A 221 27.40 10.48 -6.90
N VAL A 222 27.62 9.47 -7.73
CA VAL A 222 26.73 9.14 -8.86
C VAL A 222 26.25 7.72 -8.66
N HIS A 223 24.97 7.48 -8.86
CA HIS A 223 24.41 6.14 -8.94
C HIS A 223 23.89 5.91 -10.34
N PHE A 224 24.18 4.73 -10.89
CA PHE A 224 23.52 4.25 -12.10
C PHE A 224 23.25 2.76 -11.96
N GLY A 225 22.15 2.32 -12.55
CA GLY A 225 21.75 0.94 -12.49
C GLY A 225 20.61 0.67 -13.45
N GLY A 226 20.23 -0.57 -13.51
CA GLY A 226 19.10 -1.01 -14.29
C GLY A 226 18.71 -2.43 -13.98
N ARG A 227 17.46 -2.75 -14.27
CA ARG A 227 16.90 -4.07 -14.15
C ARG A 227 16.20 -4.46 -15.45
N PHE A 228 16.54 -5.63 -15.96
CA PHE A 228 15.82 -6.30 -17.03
C PHE A 228 14.93 -7.37 -16.41
N ASP A 229 13.64 -7.33 -16.75
CA ASP A 229 12.67 -8.32 -16.32
C ASP A 229 12.06 -9.05 -17.50
N LEU A 230 11.91 -10.36 -17.36
CA LEU A 230 11.07 -11.21 -18.18
C LEU A 230 9.96 -11.76 -17.29
N PHE A 231 8.72 -11.50 -17.66
CA PHE A 231 7.53 -11.89 -16.90
C PHE A 231 6.62 -12.73 -17.79
N ASP A 232 6.46 -14.00 -17.45
CA ASP A 232 5.60 -14.92 -18.16
C ASP A 232 4.39 -15.29 -17.29
N GLN A 233 3.19 -15.01 -17.79
CA GLN A 233 1.93 -15.23 -17.09
C GLN A 233 1.05 -16.20 -17.84
N THR A 234 0.52 -17.19 -17.12
CA THR A 234 -0.54 -18.07 -17.57
C THR A 234 -1.75 -17.90 -16.67
N ILE A 235 -2.92 -17.59 -17.24
CA ILE A 235 -4.21 -17.58 -16.56
C ILE A 235 -5.06 -18.70 -17.12
N THR A 236 -5.53 -19.59 -16.25
CA THR A 236 -6.50 -20.63 -16.57
C THR A 236 -7.82 -20.26 -15.90
N ASN A 237 -8.86 -20.01 -16.70
CA ASN A 237 -10.22 -19.88 -16.23
C ASN A 237 -10.85 -21.27 -16.25
N HIS A 238 -11.39 -21.71 -15.13
CA HIS A 238 -12.13 -22.95 -14.97
C HIS A 238 -13.62 -22.70 -15.23
N PRO A 239 -14.42 -23.75 -15.45
CA PRO A 239 -15.86 -23.60 -15.62
C PRO A 239 -16.52 -22.91 -14.42
N ASP A 240 -17.41 -21.99 -14.70
CA ASP A 240 -18.27 -21.29 -13.75
C ASP A 240 -19.73 -21.36 -14.21
N ASP A 241 -20.65 -20.68 -13.52
CA ASP A 241 -22.09 -20.76 -13.84
C ASP A 241 -22.45 -19.97 -15.12
N PHE A 242 -21.54 -19.15 -15.64
CA PHE A 242 -21.72 -18.41 -16.91
C PHE A 242 -20.96 -19.04 -18.07
N THR A 243 -19.88 -19.79 -17.79
CA THR A 243 -18.98 -20.34 -18.80
C THR A 243 -18.69 -21.80 -18.52
N ALA A 244 -19.26 -22.70 -19.33
CA ALA A 244 -19.16 -24.15 -19.14
C ALA A 244 -17.78 -24.74 -19.53
N THR A 245 -16.90 -23.97 -20.21
CA THR A 245 -15.63 -24.49 -20.74
C THR A 245 -14.44 -23.75 -20.12
N SER A 246 -13.35 -24.48 -19.88
CA SER A 246 -12.07 -23.88 -19.47
C SER A 246 -11.43 -23.11 -20.62
N SER A 247 -10.76 -22.03 -20.28
CA SER A 247 -9.89 -21.28 -21.21
C SER A 247 -8.55 -20.99 -20.59
N GLN A 248 -7.51 -20.90 -21.44
CA GLN A 248 -6.16 -20.54 -21.00
C GLN A 248 -5.63 -19.36 -21.81
N ASN A 249 -5.05 -18.43 -21.11
CA ASN A 249 -4.45 -17.21 -21.68
C ASN A 249 -3.01 -17.12 -21.21
N ASN A 250 -2.10 -16.93 -22.18
CA ASN A 250 -0.67 -16.78 -21.91
C ASN A 250 -0.20 -15.42 -22.39
N LYS A 251 0.73 -14.83 -21.64
CA LYS A 251 1.36 -13.55 -22.00
C LYS A 251 2.77 -13.49 -21.45
N THR A 252 3.70 -13.06 -22.28
CA THR A 252 5.07 -12.78 -21.89
C THR A 252 5.37 -11.30 -22.12
N ASP A 253 5.80 -10.62 -21.06
CA ASP A 253 6.25 -9.23 -21.09
C ASP A 253 7.74 -9.15 -20.78
N SER A 254 8.44 -8.20 -21.38
CA SER A 254 9.83 -7.87 -21.02
C SER A 254 10.00 -6.37 -20.88
N ALA A 255 10.89 -5.98 -19.96
CA ALA A 255 11.17 -4.58 -19.72
C ALA A 255 12.59 -4.35 -19.22
N PHE A 256 13.17 -3.24 -19.63
CA PHE A 256 14.34 -2.68 -18.98
C PHE A 256 13.92 -1.42 -18.22
N SER A 257 14.33 -1.33 -16.95
CA SER A 257 14.02 -0.23 -16.03
C SER A 257 15.33 0.39 -15.55
N PRO A 258 15.80 1.50 -16.17
CA PRO A 258 17.01 2.22 -15.76
C PRO A 258 16.77 3.07 -14.52
N SER A 259 17.86 3.31 -13.77
CA SER A 259 17.93 4.31 -12.70
C SER A 259 19.25 5.06 -12.75
N VAL A 260 19.19 6.37 -12.60
CA VAL A 260 20.36 7.26 -12.54
C VAL A 260 20.13 8.31 -11.46
N GLY A 261 21.15 8.57 -10.64
CA GLY A 261 21.09 9.60 -9.62
C GLY A 261 22.43 10.26 -9.40
N VAL A 262 22.39 11.51 -8.94
CA VAL A 262 23.55 12.29 -8.53
C VAL A 262 23.28 12.91 -7.18
N ALA A 263 24.29 12.91 -6.31
CA ALA A 263 24.29 13.63 -5.04
C ALA A 263 25.59 14.43 -4.93
N TYR A 264 25.45 15.73 -4.74
CA TYR A 264 26.57 16.66 -4.58
C TYR A 264 26.47 17.36 -3.23
N GLN A 265 27.51 17.26 -2.43
CA GLN A 265 27.63 17.87 -1.11
C GLN A 265 28.59 19.06 -1.14
N PRO A 266 28.14 20.28 -1.54
CA PRO A 266 28.99 21.46 -1.58
C PRO A 266 29.58 21.84 -0.22
N TRP A 267 28.80 21.61 0.85
CA TRP A 267 29.20 21.81 2.27
C TRP A 267 28.66 20.63 3.11
N LYS A 268 29.35 20.29 4.18
CA LYS A 268 28.97 19.18 5.05
C LYS A 268 27.49 19.08 5.40
N PRO A 269 26.77 20.21 5.74
CA PRO A 269 25.36 20.11 6.12
C PRO A 269 24.39 20.04 4.93
N ILE A 270 24.82 20.30 3.68
CA ILE A 270 23.93 20.42 2.52
C ILE A 270 24.29 19.41 1.45
N THR A 271 23.31 18.64 0.98
CA THR A 271 23.42 17.76 -0.18
C THR A 271 22.34 18.12 -1.19
N LEU A 272 22.76 18.44 -2.41
CA LEU A 272 21.90 18.57 -3.58
C LEU A 272 21.78 17.20 -4.23
N PHE A 273 20.58 16.82 -4.66
CA PHE A 273 20.39 15.54 -5.36
C PHE A 273 19.41 15.66 -6.51
N ALA A 274 19.59 14.79 -7.50
CA ALA A 274 18.61 14.56 -8.56
C ALA A 274 18.64 13.09 -8.94
N ASN A 275 17.48 12.52 -9.29
CA ASN A 275 17.36 11.17 -9.76
C ASN A 275 16.32 11.03 -10.89
N TYR A 276 16.52 10.00 -11.69
CA TYR A 276 15.61 9.52 -12.72
C TYR A 276 15.45 8.02 -12.58
N THR A 277 14.22 7.54 -12.61
CA THR A 277 13.89 6.11 -12.55
C THR A 277 12.77 5.75 -13.52
N GLU A 278 12.86 4.56 -14.11
CA GLU A 278 11.74 3.93 -14.81
C GLU A 278 11.28 2.67 -14.07
N SER A 279 10.00 2.35 -14.24
CA SER A 279 9.39 1.13 -13.72
C SER A 279 8.41 0.55 -14.72
N PHE A 280 8.07 -0.74 -14.55
CA PHE A 280 6.97 -1.34 -15.30
C PHE A 280 6.12 -2.22 -14.39
N ALA A 281 4.87 -2.45 -14.82
CA ALA A 281 3.98 -3.43 -14.21
C ALA A 281 3.27 -4.21 -15.33
N PRO A 282 3.35 -5.56 -15.35
CA PRO A 282 2.66 -6.36 -16.33
C PRO A 282 1.14 -6.15 -16.22
N GLN A 283 0.44 -6.16 -17.36
CA GLN A 283 -1.01 -6.20 -17.40
C GLN A 283 -1.49 -7.65 -17.34
N SER A 284 -2.65 -7.86 -16.73
CA SER A 284 -3.23 -9.21 -16.63
C SER A 284 -3.48 -9.81 -18.01
N ALA A 285 -3.07 -11.06 -18.21
CA ALA A 285 -3.40 -11.85 -19.41
C ALA A 285 -4.92 -12.14 -19.53
N GLY A 286 -5.70 -11.88 -18.48
CA GLY A 286 -7.17 -11.93 -18.50
C GLY A 286 -7.82 -10.66 -19.05
N SER A 287 -7.10 -9.52 -19.05
CA SER A 287 -7.63 -8.25 -19.58
C SER A 287 -7.53 -8.21 -21.09
N ARG A 288 -8.62 -7.85 -21.79
CA ARG A 288 -8.70 -7.85 -23.24
C ARG A 288 -9.41 -6.63 -23.78
N SER A 289 -8.99 -6.20 -24.97
CA SER A 289 -9.76 -5.27 -25.80
C SER A 289 -10.96 -5.99 -26.42
N ILE A 290 -11.91 -5.23 -26.98
CA ILE A 290 -13.04 -5.77 -27.75
C ILE A 290 -12.59 -6.73 -28.89
N ASN A 291 -11.40 -6.50 -29.44
CA ASN A 291 -10.82 -7.35 -30.48
C ASN A 291 -10.00 -8.54 -29.94
N GLY A 292 -10.05 -8.80 -28.63
CA GLY A 292 -9.30 -9.88 -27.98
C GLY A 292 -7.81 -9.64 -27.79
N ASN A 293 -7.30 -8.44 -28.14
CA ASN A 293 -5.88 -8.11 -28.00
C ASN A 293 -5.47 -7.95 -26.53
N LEU A 294 -4.28 -8.43 -26.20
CA LEU A 294 -3.61 -8.19 -24.91
C LEU A 294 -2.97 -6.80 -24.89
N PHE A 295 -2.71 -6.29 -23.70
CA PHE A 295 -2.17 -4.95 -23.49
C PHE A 295 -0.69 -4.97 -23.14
N ASN A 296 0.04 -3.93 -23.58
CA ASN A 296 1.39 -3.69 -23.12
C ASN A 296 1.44 -3.37 -21.63
N PRO A 297 2.58 -3.63 -20.95
CA PRO A 297 2.76 -3.27 -19.55
C PRO A 297 2.52 -1.78 -19.27
N GLU A 298 2.07 -1.47 -18.07
CA GLU A 298 2.16 -0.11 -17.55
C GLU A 298 3.62 0.31 -17.45
N ARG A 299 3.89 1.58 -17.75
CA ARG A 299 5.22 2.20 -17.63
C ARG A 299 5.16 3.42 -16.73
N GLY A 300 6.03 3.43 -15.74
CA GLY A 300 6.27 4.56 -14.87
C GLY A 300 7.59 5.25 -15.20
N LYS A 301 7.59 6.60 -15.13
CA LYS A 301 8.80 7.43 -15.18
C LYS A 301 8.74 8.44 -14.06
N SER A 302 9.83 8.59 -13.32
CA SER A 302 9.91 9.55 -12.22
C SER A 302 11.19 10.37 -12.32
N TYR A 303 11.03 11.67 -12.16
CA TYR A 303 12.10 12.65 -11.97
C TYR A 303 11.95 13.24 -10.58
N GLU A 304 13.03 13.32 -9.85
CA GLU A 304 13.06 13.93 -8.53
C GLU A 304 14.35 14.73 -8.38
N GLY A 305 14.28 15.88 -7.70
CA GLY A 305 15.44 16.67 -7.34
C GLY A 305 15.17 17.48 -6.10
N GLY A 306 16.21 17.70 -5.31
CA GLY A 306 16.01 18.36 -4.02
C GLY A 306 17.28 18.67 -3.26
N ILE A 307 17.05 19.07 -2.02
CA ILE A 307 18.06 19.48 -1.06
C ILE A 307 17.87 18.69 0.23
N LYS A 308 18.93 18.07 0.74
CA LYS A 308 19.00 17.51 2.08
C LYS A 308 19.85 18.41 2.96
N TYR A 309 19.37 18.67 4.17
CA TYR A 309 20.06 19.48 5.16
C TYR A 309 20.24 18.69 6.47
N GLN A 310 21.42 18.80 7.07
CA GLN A 310 21.76 18.18 8.35
C GLN A 310 22.19 19.27 9.34
N ALA A 311 21.49 19.36 10.47
CA ALA A 311 21.79 20.29 11.55
C ALA A 311 22.27 19.55 12.80
N PHE A 312 22.85 20.30 13.76
CA PHE A 312 23.29 19.80 15.07
C PHE A 312 24.18 18.55 15.00
N GLY A 313 25.16 18.56 14.05
CA GLY A 313 26.05 17.41 13.87
C GLY A 313 25.35 16.17 13.30
N GLY A 314 24.26 16.33 12.53
CA GLY A 314 23.50 15.25 11.90
C GLY A 314 22.35 14.69 12.76
N ARG A 315 22.14 15.25 13.96
CA ARG A 315 21.03 14.86 14.83
C ARG A 315 19.65 15.25 14.27
N LEU A 316 19.56 16.34 13.52
CA LEU A 316 18.36 16.78 12.83
C LEU A 316 18.60 16.78 11.32
N ARG A 317 17.72 16.13 10.57
CA ARG A 317 17.80 15.99 9.12
C ARG A 317 16.52 16.52 8.50
N SER A 318 16.64 17.21 7.37
CA SER A 318 15.53 17.74 6.60
C SER A 318 15.77 17.51 5.12
N THR A 319 14.70 17.27 4.38
CA THR A 319 14.72 17.11 2.92
C THR A 319 13.61 17.96 2.32
N VAL A 320 13.91 18.66 1.23
CA VAL A 320 12.93 19.25 0.32
C VAL A 320 13.14 18.62 -1.03
N ALA A 321 12.09 18.03 -1.62
CA ALA A 321 12.14 17.41 -2.92
C ALA A 321 11.03 17.95 -3.84
N LEU A 322 11.33 18.07 -5.11
CA LEU A 322 10.41 18.31 -6.21
C LEU A 322 10.33 17.02 -7.01
N PHE A 323 9.14 16.58 -7.38
CA PHE A 323 8.97 15.38 -8.18
C PHE A 323 7.97 15.56 -9.33
N ASP A 324 8.16 14.77 -10.39
CA ASP A 324 7.25 14.60 -11.53
C ASP A 324 7.24 13.12 -11.93
N THR A 325 6.16 12.44 -11.61
CA THR A 325 5.96 11.02 -11.92
C THR A 325 4.83 10.86 -12.94
N ARG A 326 5.06 10.06 -13.98
CA ARG A 326 4.08 9.77 -15.02
C ARG A 326 3.90 8.28 -15.18
N LYS A 327 2.66 7.87 -15.36
CA LYS A 327 2.24 6.49 -15.57
C LYS A 327 1.47 6.41 -16.89
N LYS A 328 1.84 5.45 -17.75
CA LYS A 328 1.22 5.22 -19.07
C LYS A 328 0.71 3.80 -19.20
N ASN A 329 -0.13 3.56 -20.19
CA ASN A 329 -0.78 2.28 -20.47
C ASN A 329 -1.66 1.82 -19.28
N VAL A 330 -2.26 2.75 -18.55
CA VAL A 330 -3.23 2.44 -17.50
C VAL A 330 -4.48 1.87 -18.13
N LEU A 331 -4.90 0.68 -17.66
CA LEU A 331 -6.15 0.07 -18.12
C LEU A 331 -7.33 0.76 -17.46
N THR A 332 -8.34 1.03 -18.28
CA THR A 332 -9.66 1.49 -17.87
C THR A 332 -10.72 0.68 -18.60
N ALA A 333 -11.95 0.64 -18.09
CA ALA A 333 -13.05 0.01 -18.81
C ALA A 333 -13.26 0.70 -20.16
N ASP A 334 -13.63 -0.09 -21.18
CA ASP A 334 -13.95 0.43 -22.51
C ASP A 334 -15.32 1.15 -22.47
N PRO A 335 -15.38 2.49 -22.60
CA PRO A 335 -16.63 3.22 -22.47
C PRO A 335 -17.65 2.96 -23.61
N LEU A 336 -17.20 2.36 -24.72
CA LEU A 336 -18.05 2.09 -25.90
C LEU A 336 -18.54 0.64 -25.94
N ASN A 337 -17.76 -0.31 -25.35
CA ASN A 337 -18.03 -1.74 -25.48
C ASN A 337 -18.35 -2.41 -24.12
N GLY A 338 -18.49 -1.62 -23.06
CA GLY A 338 -18.95 -2.06 -21.75
C GLY A 338 -17.85 -2.60 -20.84
N PHE A 339 -18.26 -2.91 -19.62
CA PHE A 339 -17.40 -3.19 -18.47
C PHE A 339 -16.47 -4.41 -18.65
N PHE A 340 -16.83 -5.36 -19.51
CA PHE A 340 -16.03 -6.57 -19.72
C PHE A 340 -14.80 -6.39 -20.59
N PHE A 341 -14.68 -5.25 -21.28
CA PHE A 341 -13.54 -4.92 -22.12
C PHE A 341 -12.76 -3.75 -21.52
N SER A 342 -11.49 -3.70 -21.87
CA SER A 342 -10.58 -2.66 -21.39
C SER A 342 -9.92 -1.93 -22.54
N VAL A 343 -9.42 -0.73 -22.27
CA VAL A 343 -8.54 0.07 -23.13
C VAL A 343 -7.31 0.50 -22.35
N ALA A 344 -6.13 0.50 -23.00
CA ALA A 344 -4.85 0.89 -22.39
C ALA A 344 -4.45 2.30 -22.83
N THR A 345 -5.38 3.24 -22.73
CA THR A 345 -5.17 4.63 -23.19
C THR A 345 -4.85 5.59 -22.03
N GLY A 346 -5.00 5.13 -20.77
CA GLY A 346 -4.83 5.96 -19.59
C GLY A 346 -3.41 6.44 -19.39
N GLU A 347 -3.26 7.75 -19.17
CA GLU A 347 -2.06 8.35 -18.62
C GLU A 347 -2.41 9.12 -17.36
N GLN A 348 -1.55 9.00 -16.35
CA GLN A 348 -1.66 9.72 -15.10
C GLN A 348 -0.35 10.42 -14.80
N ARG A 349 -0.42 11.60 -14.22
CA ARG A 349 0.73 12.38 -13.78
C ARG A 349 0.53 12.83 -12.34
N SER A 350 1.56 12.65 -11.52
CA SER A 350 1.64 13.21 -10.18
C SER A 350 2.88 14.08 -10.08
N LYS A 351 2.71 15.33 -9.69
CA LYS A 351 3.83 16.28 -9.49
C LYS A 351 3.62 17.04 -8.20
N GLY A 352 4.72 17.44 -7.58
CA GLY A 352 4.58 18.13 -6.33
C GLY A 352 5.89 18.52 -5.66
N VAL A 353 5.73 18.92 -4.40
CA VAL A 353 6.80 19.27 -3.48
C VAL A 353 6.59 18.49 -2.20
N GLU A 354 7.66 17.90 -1.69
CA GLU A 354 7.68 17.22 -0.41
C GLU A 354 8.70 17.86 0.52
N PHE A 355 8.35 17.95 1.79
CA PHE A 355 9.21 18.41 2.87
C PHE A 355 9.17 17.42 4.02
N ASP A 356 10.33 16.98 4.48
CA ASP A 356 10.50 16.10 5.62
C ASP A 356 11.53 16.69 6.59
N ILE A 357 11.25 16.52 7.88
CA ILE A 357 12.20 16.82 8.95
C ILE A 357 12.08 15.74 10.03
N ALA A 358 13.21 15.20 10.47
CA ALA A 358 13.26 14.22 11.55
C ALA A 358 14.55 14.33 12.33
N GLY A 359 14.45 14.15 13.64
CA GLY A 359 15.59 14.06 14.53
C GLY A 359 15.41 14.75 15.86
N GLN A 360 16.52 14.96 16.53
CA GLN A 360 16.57 15.52 17.87
C GLN A 360 16.96 17.01 17.81
N ILE A 361 16.09 17.85 18.38
CA ILE A 361 16.29 19.32 18.49
C ILE A 361 17.19 19.63 19.70
N LEU A 362 16.82 19.08 20.86
CA LEU A 362 17.57 19.16 22.10
C LEU A 362 17.62 17.75 22.76
N PRO A 363 18.51 17.50 23.73
CA PRO A 363 18.48 16.25 24.47
C PRO A 363 17.08 15.93 25.02
N GLY A 364 16.56 14.78 24.65
CA GLY A 364 15.20 14.34 25.01
C GLY A 364 14.06 14.92 24.17
N TRP A 365 14.31 15.88 23.28
CA TRP A 365 13.29 16.48 22.44
C TRP A 365 13.45 16.06 20.97
N ASP A 366 12.59 15.19 20.51
CA ASP A 366 12.57 14.66 19.16
C ASP A 366 11.38 15.23 18.36
N ILE A 367 11.57 15.39 17.04
CA ILE A 367 10.55 15.82 16.09
C ILE A 367 10.58 14.96 14.84
N ILE A 368 9.40 14.65 14.32
CA ILE A 368 9.17 14.12 12.97
C ILE A 368 8.03 14.93 12.36
N ALA A 369 8.27 15.56 11.22
CA ALA A 369 7.22 16.26 10.50
C ALA A 369 7.40 16.06 8.99
N ASN A 370 6.29 16.05 8.28
CA ASN A 370 6.26 16.03 6.82
C ASN A 370 5.15 16.93 6.30
N TYR A 371 5.33 17.38 5.08
CA TYR A 371 4.32 18.09 4.31
C TYR A 371 4.49 17.73 2.84
N ALA A 372 3.37 17.51 2.15
CA ALA A 372 3.37 17.28 0.72
C ALA A 372 2.28 18.13 0.04
N TYR A 373 2.68 18.77 -1.05
CA TYR A 373 1.78 19.29 -2.07
C TYR A 373 1.83 18.30 -3.24
N ILE A 374 0.69 17.67 -3.57
CA ILE A 374 0.58 16.62 -4.58
C ILE A 374 -0.54 16.97 -5.56
N ASP A 375 -0.20 17.20 -6.83
CA ASP A 375 -1.16 17.37 -7.91
C ASP A 375 -1.16 16.12 -8.81
N ALA A 376 -2.02 15.14 -8.46
CA ALA A 376 -2.18 13.87 -9.17
C ALA A 376 -3.43 13.90 -10.03
N ARG A 377 -3.26 13.75 -11.36
CA ARG A 377 -4.36 13.88 -12.35
C ARG A 377 -4.25 12.84 -13.45
N VAL A 378 -5.41 12.55 -14.03
CA VAL A 378 -5.53 11.93 -15.35
C VAL A 378 -5.06 12.96 -16.41
N THR A 379 -4.11 12.59 -17.24
CA THR A 379 -3.62 13.45 -18.34
C THR A 379 -4.12 12.97 -19.71
N LYS A 380 -4.55 11.70 -19.79
CA LYS A 380 -5.20 11.13 -20.97
C LYS A 380 -5.99 9.89 -20.54
N ASP A 381 -7.21 9.75 -21.00
CA ASP A 381 -8.04 8.56 -20.83
C ASP A 381 -9.23 8.61 -21.79
N LEU A 382 -9.88 7.48 -22.07
CA LEU A 382 -11.14 7.43 -22.84
C LEU A 382 -12.38 7.45 -21.93
N LEU A 383 -12.26 6.95 -20.70
CA LEU A 383 -13.34 6.91 -19.75
C LEU A 383 -13.31 8.13 -18.81
N PHE A 384 -12.15 8.42 -18.22
CA PHE A 384 -12.00 9.49 -17.25
C PHE A 384 -11.66 10.84 -17.90
N ALA A 385 -12.25 11.91 -17.38
CA ALA A 385 -12.02 13.27 -17.87
C ALA A 385 -10.55 13.70 -17.65
N GLU A 386 -9.94 14.28 -18.68
CA GLU A 386 -8.61 14.89 -18.56
C GLU A 386 -8.65 16.01 -17.51
N GLY A 387 -7.62 16.06 -16.66
CA GLY A 387 -7.56 16.96 -15.52
C GLY A 387 -8.31 16.46 -14.28
N SER A 388 -9.06 15.34 -14.34
CA SER A 388 -9.68 14.71 -13.18
C SER A 388 -8.62 14.35 -12.16
N ARG A 389 -8.84 14.72 -10.89
CA ARG A 389 -7.94 14.35 -9.80
C ARG A 389 -8.08 12.89 -9.44
N ALA A 390 -6.95 12.27 -9.09
CA ALA A 390 -6.95 10.92 -8.56
C ALA A 390 -7.77 10.86 -7.25
N PRO A 391 -8.66 9.87 -7.09
CA PRO A 391 -9.38 9.64 -5.85
C PRO A 391 -8.44 9.53 -4.65
N ASN A 392 -8.91 9.99 -3.49
CA ASN A 392 -8.14 10.02 -2.24
C ASN A 392 -6.88 10.90 -2.24
N SER A 393 -6.53 11.57 -3.34
CA SER A 393 -5.38 12.46 -3.43
C SER A 393 -5.75 13.87 -2.99
N ALA A 394 -5.24 14.28 -1.82
CA ALA A 394 -5.34 15.66 -1.36
C ALA A 394 -4.23 16.50 -1.98
N LEU A 395 -4.52 17.77 -2.34
CA LEU A 395 -3.47 18.70 -2.78
C LEU A 395 -2.46 18.99 -1.68
N HIS A 396 -2.94 19.08 -0.44
CA HIS A 396 -2.14 19.42 0.73
C HIS A 396 -2.36 18.35 1.80
N GLN A 397 -1.27 17.81 2.29
CA GLN A 397 -1.29 16.90 3.44
C GLN A 397 0.00 17.04 4.24
N GLY A 398 -0.07 16.72 5.53
CA GLY A 398 1.11 16.76 6.37
C GLY A 398 0.85 16.19 7.75
N SER A 399 1.92 15.85 8.41
CA SER A 399 1.90 15.39 9.79
C SER A 399 3.03 16.00 10.59
N LEU A 400 2.81 16.11 11.89
CA LEU A 400 3.80 16.49 12.88
C LEU A 400 3.65 15.56 14.06
N TRP A 401 4.75 15.02 14.56
CA TRP A 401 4.85 14.36 15.85
C TRP A 401 6.06 14.89 16.59
N THR A 402 5.89 15.28 17.84
CA THR A 402 7.01 15.69 18.69
C THR A 402 6.90 15.03 20.05
N THR A 403 8.02 14.63 20.60
CA THR A 403 8.12 13.97 21.90
C THR A 403 9.20 14.62 22.76
N TYR A 404 8.93 14.73 24.05
CA TYR A 404 9.91 15.14 25.03
C TYR A 404 10.00 14.14 26.16
N PHE A 405 11.21 13.68 26.48
CA PHE A 405 11.53 12.87 27.64
C PHE A 405 12.32 13.66 28.64
N PHE A 406 11.86 13.70 29.89
CA PHE A 406 12.58 14.31 30.98
C PHE A 406 13.88 13.56 31.24
N GLN A 407 15.01 14.30 31.22
CA GLN A 407 16.36 13.73 31.28
C GLN A 407 16.86 13.54 32.72
N GLU A 408 16.32 14.32 33.68
CA GLU A 408 16.82 14.43 35.04
C GLU A 408 15.66 14.58 36.07
N GLY A 409 15.99 14.44 37.37
CA GLY A 409 15.08 14.66 38.46
C GLY A 409 14.10 13.51 38.71
N VAL A 410 13.08 13.73 39.55
CA VAL A 410 12.08 12.73 39.92
C VAL A 410 11.18 12.25 38.81
N VAL A 411 11.12 13.01 37.71
CA VAL A 411 10.35 12.71 36.49
C VAL A 411 11.23 12.11 35.40
N GLN A 412 12.51 11.80 35.69
CA GLN A 412 13.40 11.17 34.72
C GLN A 412 12.77 9.90 34.13
N GLY A 413 12.83 9.77 32.79
CA GLY A 413 12.24 8.65 32.05
C GLY A 413 10.77 8.83 31.70
N PHE A 414 10.04 9.76 32.33
CA PHE A 414 8.73 10.14 31.82
C PHE A 414 8.89 10.96 30.55
N GLY A 415 7.91 10.83 29.65
CA GLY A 415 7.85 11.58 28.41
C GLY A 415 6.41 11.85 27.98
N ALA A 416 6.25 12.85 27.16
CA ALA A 416 4.99 13.18 26.51
C ALA A 416 5.21 13.40 25.03
N GLY A 417 4.22 13.02 24.22
CA GLY A 417 4.17 13.27 22.80
C GLY A 417 2.87 13.94 22.41
N ILE A 418 2.94 14.82 21.42
CA ILE A 418 1.77 15.41 20.77
C ILE A 418 2.02 15.45 19.27
N GLY A 419 0.95 15.24 18.51
CA GLY A 419 1.03 15.29 17.07
C GLY A 419 -0.27 15.69 16.42
N MET A 420 -0.17 15.99 15.14
CA MET A 420 -1.29 16.28 14.28
C MET A 420 -1.10 15.64 12.91
N TYR A 421 -2.19 15.26 12.30
CA TYR A 421 -2.26 14.86 10.89
C TYR A 421 -3.33 15.72 10.21
N ALA A 422 -2.95 16.38 9.13
CA ALA A 422 -3.83 17.25 8.35
C ALA A 422 -3.91 16.75 6.91
N GLN A 423 -5.10 16.70 6.36
CA GLN A 423 -5.33 16.33 4.97
C GLN A 423 -6.41 17.24 4.37
N GLY A 424 -6.14 17.81 3.19
CA GLY A 424 -7.07 18.62 2.44
C GLY A 424 -8.24 17.80 1.89
N LYS A 425 -9.20 18.49 1.29
CA LYS A 425 -10.34 17.86 0.60
C LYS A 425 -9.90 16.99 -0.56
N ARG A 426 -10.66 15.91 -0.85
CA ARG A 426 -10.34 14.88 -1.83
C ARG A 426 -11.57 14.40 -2.56
N ASN A 427 -11.40 14.07 -3.85
CA ASN A 427 -12.44 13.36 -4.58
C ASN A 427 -12.55 11.91 -4.09
N GLY A 428 -13.76 11.37 -4.00
CA GLY A 428 -14.01 9.97 -3.67
C GLY A 428 -13.88 9.05 -4.87
N ILE A 429 -14.19 9.58 -6.08
CA ILE A 429 -14.12 8.85 -7.35
C ILE A 429 -13.51 9.73 -8.44
N PHE A 430 -13.07 9.11 -9.56
CA PHE A 430 -12.71 9.84 -10.77
C PHE A 430 -13.95 10.49 -11.40
N GLN A 431 -13.74 11.62 -12.05
CA GLN A 431 -14.74 12.23 -12.93
C GLN A 431 -14.63 11.61 -14.32
N CYS A 432 -15.74 11.17 -14.90
CA CYS A 432 -15.78 10.65 -16.26
C CYS A 432 -15.92 11.75 -17.30
N GLN A 433 -15.54 11.45 -18.54
CA GLN A 433 -15.78 12.31 -19.71
C GLN A 433 -17.29 12.42 -19.99
N ASP A 434 -17.97 11.28 -20.05
CA ASP A 434 -19.44 11.20 -20.12
C ASP A 434 -19.99 10.80 -18.75
N PRO A 435 -20.78 11.67 -18.10
CA PRO A 435 -21.40 11.35 -16.81
C PRO A 435 -22.31 10.10 -16.83
N ALA A 436 -22.83 9.69 -17.99
CA ALA A 436 -23.65 8.49 -18.13
C ALA A 436 -22.86 7.19 -17.89
N ASN A 437 -21.53 7.23 -18.05
CA ASN A 437 -20.64 6.06 -17.94
C ASN A 437 -20.08 5.85 -16.53
N CYS A 438 -20.38 6.74 -15.58
CA CYS A 438 -19.87 6.65 -14.20
C CYS A 438 -20.89 7.13 -13.17
N GLN A 439 -20.63 6.76 -11.93
CA GLN A 439 -21.32 7.36 -10.80
C GLN A 439 -20.98 8.87 -10.67
N ALA A 440 -21.91 9.65 -10.16
CA ALA A 440 -21.71 11.09 -9.93
C ALA A 440 -20.55 11.33 -8.95
N PRO A 441 -19.62 12.26 -9.24
CA PRO A 441 -18.50 12.54 -8.34
C PRO A 441 -18.99 13.09 -7.00
N PHE A 442 -18.23 12.80 -5.94
CA PHE A 442 -18.44 13.37 -4.61
C PHE A 442 -17.11 13.74 -3.98
N GLU A 443 -17.16 14.60 -2.97
CA GLU A 443 -16.00 15.13 -2.28
C GLU A 443 -16.00 14.74 -0.80
N MET A 444 -14.87 14.32 -0.29
CA MET A 444 -14.62 14.14 1.14
C MET A 444 -13.95 15.40 1.69
N ALA A 445 -14.52 15.95 2.76
CA ALA A 445 -13.97 17.11 3.44
C ALA A 445 -12.54 16.88 3.94
N GLY A 446 -11.74 17.93 3.95
CA GLY A 446 -10.45 17.93 4.63
C GLY A 446 -10.61 17.87 6.15
N TYR A 447 -9.56 17.43 6.84
CA TYR A 447 -9.59 17.31 8.30
C TYR A 447 -8.22 17.52 8.94
N VAL A 448 -8.26 17.80 10.23
CA VAL A 448 -7.10 17.75 11.13
C VAL A 448 -7.42 16.80 12.27
N ARG A 449 -6.55 15.81 12.49
CA ARG A 449 -6.62 14.90 13.63
C ARG A 449 -5.47 15.21 14.58
N MET A 450 -5.76 15.28 15.86
CA MET A 450 -4.76 15.45 16.91
C MET A 450 -4.60 14.18 17.71
N ASP A 451 -3.35 13.82 17.99
CA ASP A 451 -2.95 12.63 18.73
C ASP A 451 -2.04 13.05 19.89
N ALA A 452 -2.01 12.28 20.98
CA ALA A 452 -1.13 12.50 22.12
C ALA A 452 -0.59 11.17 22.65
N ALA A 453 0.49 11.22 23.40
CA ALA A 453 1.00 10.04 24.09
C ALA A 453 1.68 10.41 25.41
N LEU A 454 1.63 9.48 26.35
CA LEU A 454 2.40 9.52 27.58
C LEU A 454 3.30 8.30 27.61
N TYR A 455 4.54 8.49 28.04
CA TYR A 455 5.57 7.46 28.06
C TYR A 455 6.22 7.38 29.43
N TYR A 456 6.68 6.17 29.76
CA TYR A 456 7.62 5.94 30.84
C TYR A 456 8.68 4.95 30.35
N ARG A 457 9.95 5.36 30.42
CA ARG A 457 11.11 4.59 30.00
C ARG A 457 12.01 4.36 31.21
N LYS A 458 12.34 3.11 31.51
CA LYS A 458 13.27 2.76 32.57
C LYS A 458 14.26 1.71 32.08
N GLN A 459 15.54 2.01 32.22
CA GLN A 459 16.61 1.04 31.97
C GLN A 459 16.77 0.10 33.15
N GLU A 460 17.18 -1.13 32.90
CA GLU A 460 17.56 -2.13 33.89
C GLU A 460 16.52 -2.33 35.01
N VAL A 461 15.25 -2.48 34.65
CA VAL A 461 14.15 -2.74 35.63
C VAL A 461 14.35 -4.06 36.36
N PHE A 462 14.77 -5.11 35.63
CA PHE A 462 15.14 -6.42 36.13
C PHE A 462 16.37 -6.85 35.33
N ASN A 463 17.51 -6.98 36.02
CA ASN A 463 18.79 -7.43 35.47
C ASN A 463 18.88 -7.54 33.95
N LYS A 464 19.43 -6.55 33.24
CA LYS A 464 19.53 -6.45 31.78
C LYS A 464 18.18 -6.33 31.00
N THR A 465 17.13 -5.85 31.65
CA THR A 465 15.83 -5.67 31.01
C THR A 465 15.41 -4.21 31.02
N ASN A 466 15.18 -3.62 29.86
CA ASN A 466 14.62 -2.27 29.75
C ASN A 466 13.10 -2.34 29.64
N LEU A 467 12.41 -1.38 30.26
CA LEU A 467 10.98 -1.20 30.18
C LEU A 467 10.65 0.07 29.40
N LEU A 468 9.74 -0.05 28.45
CA LEU A 468 9.00 1.08 27.87
C LEU A 468 7.50 0.84 28.05
N ALA A 469 6.86 1.69 28.86
CA ALA A 469 5.41 1.78 28.97
C ALA A 469 4.91 2.98 28.17
N ALA A 470 3.80 2.84 27.46
CA ALA A 470 3.18 3.93 26.76
C ALA A 470 1.66 3.85 26.80
N ILE A 471 1.02 5.03 26.83
CA ILE A 471 -0.42 5.21 26.57
C ILE A 471 -0.51 6.17 25.37
N ASN A 472 -1.04 5.67 24.27
CA ASN A 472 -1.24 6.45 23.05
C ASN A 472 -2.72 6.80 22.91
N PHE A 473 -3.01 8.07 22.66
CA PHE A 473 -4.33 8.61 22.42
C PHE A 473 -4.41 9.08 20.97
N THR A 474 -5.26 8.44 20.18
CA THR A 474 -5.50 8.83 18.78
C THR A 474 -6.80 9.60 18.71
N ASN A 475 -6.83 10.65 17.88
CA ASN A 475 -7.98 11.51 17.68
C ASN A 475 -8.52 12.09 19.01
N VAL A 476 -7.65 12.77 19.77
CA VAL A 476 -7.97 13.29 21.11
C VAL A 476 -9.16 14.27 21.15
N LEU A 477 -9.48 14.89 20.00
CA LEU A 477 -10.61 15.79 19.85
C LEU A 477 -11.88 15.08 19.37
N ASP A 478 -11.84 13.76 19.21
CA ASP A 478 -12.91 12.92 18.66
C ASP A 478 -13.52 13.50 17.36
N HIS A 479 -12.66 14.06 16.51
CA HIS A 479 -13.08 14.68 15.27
C HIS A 479 -13.59 13.64 14.27
N ARG A 480 -14.77 13.86 13.71
CA ARG A 480 -15.33 13.00 12.66
C ARG A 480 -14.63 13.29 11.32
N TYR A 481 -14.06 12.28 10.71
CA TYR A 481 -13.39 12.39 9.41
C TYR A 481 -13.53 11.13 8.57
N PHE A 482 -13.22 11.24 7.27
CA PHE A 482 -13.21 10.12 6.33
C PHE A 482 -11.77 9.84 5.90
N SER A 483 -11.34 8.59 6.02
CA SER A 483 -9.98 8.18 5.69
C SER A 483 -9.77 7.96 4.19
N GLY A 484 -10.82 7.60 3.45
CA GLY A 484 -10.76 7.40 2.00
C GLY A 484 -12.07 6.87 1.42
N ALA A 485 -12.07 6.60 0.12
CA ALA A 485 -13.13 5.91 -0.62
C ALA A 485 -12.51 4.91 -1.59
N GLN A 486 -13.25 3.87 -2.00
CA GLN A 486 -12.75 2.82 -2.89
C GLN A 486 -13.10 3.09 -4.38
N ASN A 487 -13.13 4.35 -4.78
CA ASN A 487 -13.59 4.77 -6.12
C ASN A 487 -15.04 4.34 -6.46
N PHE A 488 -15.87 4.19 -5.42
CA PHE A 488 -17.31 3.92 -5.50
C PHE A 488 -18.04 4.78 -4.47
N ARG A 489 -19.26 5.20 -4.80
CA ARG A 489 -20.11 6.02 -3.89
C ARG A 489 -20.55 5.24 -2.64
N GLU A 490 -20.64 3.94 -2.75
CA GLU A 490 -21.12 3.03 -1.71
C GLU A 490 -20.05 2.60 -0.71
N ILE A 491 -18.78 3.06 -0.90
CA ILE A 491 -17.65 2.63 -0.07
C ILE A 491 -16.81 3.84 0.35
N VAL A 492 -17.14 4.40 1.52
CA VAL A 492 -16.45 5.54 2.12
C VAL A 492 -15.97 5.18 3.52
N TYR A 493 -14.67 5.01 3.69
CA TYR A 493 -14.06 4.61 4.96
C TYR A 493 -14.06 5.74 5.97
N THR A 494 -14.51 5.45 7.17
CA THR A 494 -14.48 6.37 8.30
C THR A 494 -13.12 6.37 8.99
N GLY A 495 -12.75 7.52 9.55
CA GLY A 495 -11.62 7.62 10.46
C GLY A 495 -11.93 7.03 11.84
N ALA A 496 -10.89 6.56 12.53
CA ALA A 496 -11.05 6.07 13.89
C ALA A 496 -11.55 7.18 14.85
N PRO A 497 -12.48 6.88 15.74
CA PRO A 497 -12.88 7.79 16.81
C PRO A 497 -11.75 7.94 17.83
N PHE A 498 -11.99 8.72 18.89
CA PHE A 498 -11.06 8.72 20.05
C PHE A 498 -10.75 7.30 20.49
N THR A 499 -9.45 7.01 20.57
CA THR A 499 -8.97 5.67 20.93
C THR A 499 -7.77 5.81 21.86
N ALA A 500 -7.76 5.05 22.96
CA ALA A 500 -6.63 4.95 23.88
C ALA A 500 -6.07 3.52 23.85
N ILE A 501 -4.74 3.39 23.67
CA ILE A 501 -4.04 2.10 23.61
C ILE A 501 -2.87 2.13 24.58
N GLY A 502 -2.89 1.24 25.59
CA GLY A 502 -1.75 1.00 26.46
C GLY A 502 -0.81 -0.07 25.89
N SER A 503 0.49 0.11 26.03
CA SER A 503 1.50 -0.87 25.63
C SER A 503 2.62 -0.97 26.67
N LEU A 504 3.14 -2.19 26.82
CA LEU A 504 4.33 -2.49 27.63
C LEU A 504 5.31 -3.25 26.74
N LYS A 505 6.55 -2.78 26.69
CA LYS A 505 7.65 -3.42 25.96
C LYS A 505 8.78 -3.71 26.93
N PHE A 506 9.22 -4.96 26.95
CA PHE A 506 10.41 -5.40 27.65
C PHE A 506 11.48 -5.76 26.63
N GLU A 507 12.68 -5.19 26.80
CA GLU A 507 13.85 -5.49 25.97
C GLU A 507 14.91 -6.19 26.83
N PHE A 508 15.21 -7.42 26.50
CA PHE A 508 16.20 -8.25 27.17
C PHE A 508 17.55 -8.14 26.44
N HIS A 509 18.65 -7.97 27.19
CA HIS A 509 20.03 -7.81 26.68
C HIS A 509 20.95 -8.92 27.16
#